data_89d3e8e337869a603e2914edfd1c697e
#
_entry.id   89d3e8e337869a603e2914edfd1c697e
#
_cell.length_a   1.000
_cell.length_b   1.000
_cell.length_c   1.000
_cell.angle_alpha   90.00
_cell.angle_beta   90.00
_cell.angle_gamma   90.00
#
_symmetry.space_group_name_H-M   'P 1'
#
loop_
_entity.id
_entity.type
_entity.pdbx_description
1 polymer ?
#
loop_
_entity_poly.entity_id
_entity_poly.type
_entity_poly.pdbx_seq_one_letter_code
_entity_poly.pdbx_strand_id
1 'polypeptide(L)'
;IVSIDRIKKMHEKFGDKFYDRFLCEDEKEFIKSPQNAAGFWAAKEAASKAIGVGIGEICSFYDIKIKKDKNNAPKIKYSKKLKKRFKIKKSNISITHDGGFAIAVVVNSLKK
;
A
#
# COMPACT_ATOMS: atom_id res chain seq x y z
N ILE A 1 0.12 10.19 1.69
CA ILE A 1 -1.19 10.82 1.57
C ILE A 1 -1.63 10.85 0.11
N VAL A 2 -2.89 10.54 -0.13
CA VAL A 2 -3.45 10.56 -1.47
C VAL A 2 -4.90 11.06 -1.45
N SER A 3 -5.29 11.79 -2.49
CA SER A 3 -6.68 12.24 -2.65
C SER A 3 -7.57 11.05 -3.04
N ILE A 4 -8.62 10.83 -2.30
CA ILE A 4 -9.61 9.79 -2.60
C ILE A 4 -10.31 10.10 -3.92
N ASP A 5 -10.62 11.37 -4.18
CA ASP A 5 -11.24 11.80 -5.43
C ASP A 5 -10.36 11.49 -6.64
N ARG A 6 -9.05 11.69 -6.50
CA ARG A 6 -8.10 11.35 -7.58
C ARG A 6 -8.14 9.86 -7.90
N ILE A 7 -8.15 9.01 -6.89
CA ILE A 7 -8.24 7.55 -7.08
C ILE A 7 -9.57 7.16 -7.73
N LYS A 8 -10.66 7.79 -7.27
CA LYS A 8 -11.98 7.56 -7.84
C LYS A 8 -12.02 7.91 -9.33
N LYS A 9 -11.49 9.08 -9.69
CA LYS A 9 -11.46 9.53 -11.09
C LYS A 9 -10.60 8.64 -11.96
N MET A 10 -9.47 8.16 -11.46
CA MET A 10 -8.62 7.23 -12.20
C MET A 10 -9.33 5.91 -12.45
N HIS A 11 -10.07 5.40 -11.46
CA HIS A 11 -10.84 4.18 -11.62
C HIS A 11 -12.01 4.37 -12.60
N GLU A 12 -12.69 5.51 -12.55
CA GLU A 12 -13.76 5.84 -13.49
C GLU A 12 -13.24 5.90 -14.92
N LYS A 13 -12.03 6.43 -15.11
CA LYS A 13 -11.43 6.62 -16.43
C LYS A 13 -10.88 5.30 -17.02
N PHE A 14 -10.19 4.51 -16.20
CA PHE A 14 -9.46 3.33 -16.68
C PHE A 14 -10.06 2.00 -16.23
N GLY A 15 -11.06 2.02 -15.36
CA GLY A 15 -11.68 0.79 -14.87
C GLY A 15 -10.73 -0.04 -14.02
N ASP A 16 -10.95 -1.35 -14.02
CA ASP A 16 -10.15 -2.28 -13.20
C ASP A 16 -8.68 -2.35 -13.62
N LYS A 17 -8.34 -1.91 -14.83
CA LYS A 17 -6.94 -1.82 -15.25
C LYS A 17 -6.14 -0.89 -14.35
N PHE A 18 -6.78 0.14 -13.81
CA PHE A 18 -6.11 1.02 -12.86
C PHE A 18 -5.76 0.28 -11.58
N TYR A 19 -6.71 -0.51 -11.05
CA TYR A 19 -6.46 -1.31 -9.84
C TYR A 19 -5.37 -2.35 -10.08
N ASP A 20 -5.31 -2.93 -11.28
CA ASP A 20 -4.28 -3.91 -11.63
C ASP A 20 -2.86 -3.34 -11.55
N ARG A 21 -2.72 -2.03 -11.62
CA ARG A 21 -1.41 -1.37 -11.57
C ARG A 21 -0.77 -1.45 -10.19
N PHE A 22 -1.57 -1.52 -9.13
CA PHE A 22 -1.03 -1.47 -7.77
C PHE A 22 -1.59 -2.51 -6.81
N LEU A 23 -2.57 -3.31 -7.23
CA LEU A 23 -3.20 -4.33 -6.40
C LEU A 23 -3.04 -5.71 -7.01
N CYS A 24 -2.67 -6.71 -6.19
CA CYS A 24 -2.73 -8.09 -6.63
C CYS A 24 -4.14 -8.64 -6.42
N GLU A 25 -4.43 -9.83 -6.93
CA GLU A 25 -5.78 -10.41 -6.86
C GLU A 25 -6.29 -10.55 -5.42
N ASP A 26 -5.43 -10.99 -4.50
CA ASP A 26 -5.80 -11.14 -3.10
C ASP A 26 -6.22 -9.82 -2.47
N GLU A 27 -5.55 -8.74 -2.86
CA GLU A 27 -5.83 -7.41 -2.30
C GLU A 27 -7.16 -6.86 -2.81
N LYS A 28 -7.54 -7.18 -4.02
CA LYS A 28 -8.80 -6.68 -4.61
C LYS A 28 -10.01 -7.10 -3.82
N GLU A 29 -9.95 -8.21 -3.10
CA GLU A 29 -11.04 -8.67 -2.25
C GLU A 29 -11.40 -7.67 -1.15
N PHE A 30 -10.43 -6.86 -0.73
CA PHE A 30 -10.65 -5.85 0.31
C PHE A 30 -11.13 -4.51 -0.23
N ILE A 31 -11.18 -4.35 -1.54
CA ILE A 31 -11.54 -3.07 -2.14
C ILE A 31 -13.04 -3.02 -2.40
N LYS A 32 -13.74 -2.29 -1.55
CA LYS A 32 -15.20 -2.12 -1.64
C LYS A 32 -15.58 -0.71 -2.09
N SER A 33 -14.60 0.20 -2.14
CA SER A 33 -14.85 1.61 -2.47
C SER A 33 -13.56 2.28 -2.91
N PRO A 34 -13.63 3.45 -3.57
CA PRO A 34 -12.44 4.24 -3.87
C PRO A 34 -11.63 4.61 -2.62
N GLN A 35 -12.32 4.76 -1.49
CA GLN A 35 -11.69 5.05 -0.21
C GLN A 35 -10.74 3.93 0.22
N ASN A 36 -11.18 2.67 0.08
CA ASN A 36 -10.33 1.52 0.38
C ASN A 36 -9.12 1.48 -0.55
N ALA A 37 -9.35 1.69 -1.85
CA ALA A 37 -8.28 1.69 -2.85
C ALA A 37 -7.25 2.77 -2.56
N ALA A 38 -7.71 3.97 -2.19
CA ALA A 38 -6.84 5.07 -1.83
C ALA A 38 -5.97 4.74 -0.61
N GLY A 39 -6.54 4.04 0.37
CA GLY A 39 -5.80 3.58 1.55
C GLY A 39 -4.67 2.63 1.17
N PHE A 40 -4.94 1.69 0.27
CA PHE A 40 -3.92 0.74 -0.20
C PHE A 40 -2.84 1.44 -1.01
N TRP A 41 -3.21 2.38 -1.87
CA TRP A 41 -2.26 3.18 -2.63
C TRP A 41 -1.33 3.95 -1.68
N ALA A 42 -1.91 4.70 -0.74
CA ALA A 42 -1.14 5.48 0.23
C ALA A 42 -0.19 4.59 1.05
N ALA A 43 -0.67 3.41 1.46
CA ALA A 43 0.11 2.47 2.24
C ALA A 43 1.33 1.96 1.48
N LYS A 44 1.15 1.62 0.21
CA LYS A 44 2.25 1.10 -0.61
C LYS A 44 3.28 2.18 -0.91
N GLU A 45 2.83 3.41 -1.17
CA GLU A 45 3.77 4.53 -1.34
C GLU A 45 4.55 4.79 -0.06
N ALA A 46 3.86 4.82 1.08
CA ALA A 46 4.53 5.03 2.38
C ALA A 46 5.54 3.92 2.66
N ALA A 47 5.19 2.67 2.37
CA ALA A 47 6.09 1.54 2.57
C ALA A 47 7.34 1.63 1.70
N SER A 48 7.19 2.06 0.45
CA SER A 48 8.32 2.23 -0.46
C SER A 48 9.26 3.33 0.00
N LYS A 49 8.69 4.41 0.52
CA LYS A 49 9.48 5.54 1.04
C LYS A 49 10.15 5.20 2.38
N ALA A 50 9.53 4.34 3.18
CA ALA A 50 10.11 3.90 4.46
C ALA A 50 11.42 3.14 4.26
N ILE A 51 11.63 2.50 3.11
CA ILE A 51 12.89 1.84 2.76
C ILE A 51 13.80 2.74 1.90
N GLY A 52 13.37 3.97 1.66
CA GLY A 52 14.20 5.00 1.05
C GLY A 52 14.26 5.03 -0.47
N VAL A 53 13.44 4.24 -1.17
CA VAL A 53 13.56 4.13 -2.63
C VAL A 53 12.34 4.66 -3.41
N GLY A 54 11.16 4.70 -2.79
CA GLY A 54 9.93 5.03 -3.50
C GLY A 54 9.54 3.93 -4.48
N ILE A 55 8.37 4.10 -5.13
CA ILE A 55 7.91 3.15 -6.15
C ILE A 55 8.71 3.40 -7.44
N GLY A 56 9.29 2.36 -8.00
CA GLY A 56 10.11 2.44 -9.21
C GLY A 56 10.77 1.10 -9.51
N GLU A 57 12.00 1.15 -10.04
CA GLU A 57 12.72 -0.06 -10.46
C GLU A 57 13.06 -1.00 -9.31
N ILE A 58 13.45 -0.45 -8.16
CA ILE A 58 13.87 -1.25 -7.01
C ILE A 58 12.68 -1.84 -6.28
N CYS A 59 11.60 -1.06 -6.16
CA CYS A 59 10.40 -1.45 -5.44
C CYS A 59 9.17 -1.18 -6.29
N SER A 60 8.48 -2.22 -6.71
CA SER A 60 7.20 -2.06 -7.41
C SER A 60 6.05 -2.11 -6.41
N PHE A 61 4.86 -1.72 -6.84
CA PHE A 61 3.66 -1.89 -6.01
C PHE A 61 3.45 -3.36 -5.60
N TYR A 62 3.84 -4.30 -6.47
CA TYR A 62 3.66 -5.74 -6.21
C TYR A 62 4.67 -6.31 -5.21
N ASP A 63 5.73 -5.57 -4.91
CA ASP A 63 6.68 -5.95 -3.86
C ASP A 63 6.14 -5.71 -2.45
N ILE A 64 5.00 -5.04 -2.35
CA ILE A 64 4.38 -4.69 -1.07
C ILE A 64 2.97 -5.24 -1.06
N LYS A 65 2.69 -6.16 -0.15
CA LYS A 65 1.35 -6.72 0.03
C LYS A 65 0.71 -6.22 1.30
N ILE A 66 -0.59 -5.92 1.20
CA ILE A 66 -1.39 -5.53 2.35
C ILE A 66 -2.41 -6.63 2.61
N LYS A 67 -2.48 -7.07 3.85
CA LYS A 67 -3.47 -8.04 4.31
C LYS A 67 -4.22 -7.44 5.48
N LYS A 68 -5.33 -8.03 5.82
CA LYS A 68 -6.10 -7.65 7.00
C LYS A 68 -6.07 -8.82 7.98
N ASP A 69 -5.87 -8.53 9.26
CA ASP A 69 -5.95 -9.57 10.28
C ASP A 69 -7.40 -9.82 10.68
N LYS A 70 -7.62 -10.71 11.63
CA LYS A 70 -8.96 -11.06 12.11
C LYS A 70 -9.73 -9.89 12.69
N ASN A 71 -9.04 -8.85 13.12
CA ASN A 71 -9.64 -7.62 13.65
C ASN A 71 -9.79 -6.53 12.58
N ASN A 72 -9.60 -6.91 11.31
CA ASN A 72 -9.65 -5.99 10.16
C ASN A 72 -8.55 -4.91 10.17
N ALA A 73 -7.50 -5.13 10.96
CA ALA A 73 -6.36 -4.22 10.98
C ALA A 73 -5.41 -4.52 9.82
N PRO A 74 -4.87 -3.49 9.15
CA PRO A 74 -3.97 -3.71 8.04
C PRO A 74 -2.62 -4.25 8.51
N LYS A 75 -2.08 -5.17 7.72
CA LYS A 75 -0.75 -5.74 7.90
C LYS A 75 -0.01 -5.62 6.59
N ILE A 76 1.26 -5.28 6.66
CA ILE A 76 2.07 -5.09 5.47
C ILE A 76 3.18 -6.13 5.40
N LYS A 77 3.43 -6.61 4.18
CA LYS A 77 4.49 -7.58 3.94
C LYS A 77 5.26 -7.18 2.68
N TYR A 78 6.55 -6.96 2.84
CA TYR A 78 7.46 -6.74 1.73
C TYR A 78 7.84 -8.07 1.09
N SER A 79 8.19 -8.03 -0.20
CA SER A 79 8.72 -9.21 -0.90
C SER A 79 10.01 -9.69 -0.23
N LYS A 80 10.34 -10.95 -0.43
CA LYS A 80 11.58 -11.53 0.13
C LYS A 80 12.83 -10.77 -0.34
N LYS A 81 12.83 -10.36 -1.59
CA LYS A 81 13.90 -9.57 -2.19
C LYS A 81 14.16 -8.28 -1.41
N LEU A 82 13.11 -7.53 -1.11
CA LEU A 82 13.22 -6.26 -0.38
C LEU A 82 13.55 -6.48 1.09
N LYS A 83 12.95 -7.47 1.72
CA LYS A 83 13.24 -7.79 3.12
C LYS A 83 14.72 -8.10 3.32
N LYS A 84 15.31 -8.86 2.41
CA LYS A 84 16.72 -9.22 2.48
C LYS A 84 17.61 -8.00 2.21
N ARG A 85 17.33 -7.27 1.14
CA ARG A 85 18.14 -6.11 0.72
C ARG A 85 18.19 -5.01 1.78
N PHE A 86 17.04 -4.69 2.38
CA PHE A 86 16.92 -3.60 3.33
C PHE A 86 16.91 -4.06 4.79
N LYS A 87 17.11 -5.36 5.02
CA LYS A 87 17.21 -5.94 6.37
C LYS A 87 15.97 -5.67 7.22
N ILE A 88 14.80 -5.74 6.61
CA ILE A 88 13.55 -5.46 7.32
C ILE A 88 13.22 -6.61 8.27
N LYS A 89 13.07 -6.29 9.54
CA LYS A 89 12.70 -7.26 10.57
C LYS A 89 11.20 -7.29 10.78
N LYS A 90 10.60 -6.14 11.04
CA LYS A 90 9.19 -6.01 11.35
C LYS A 90 8.65 -4.71 10.77
N SER A 91 7.40 -4.75 10.32
CA SER A 91 6.73 -3.58 9.74
C SER A 91 5.41 -3.35 10.44
N ASN A 92 5.13 -2.09 10.74
CA ASN A 92 3.84 -1.66 11.29
C ASN A 92 3.25 -0.63 10.37
N ILE A 93 1.94 -0.66 10.21
CA ILE A 93 1.22 0.24 9.32
C ILE A 93 -0.04 0.75 9.99
N SER A 94 -0.35 2.00 9.72
CA SER A 94 -1.62 2.60 10.09
C SER A 94 -2.17 3.34 8.88
N ILE A 95 -3.46 3.17 8.63
CA ILE A 95 -4.16 3.84 7.51
C ILE A 95 -5.34 4.59 8.11
N THR A 96 -5.48 5.85 7.75
CA THR A 96 -6.62 6.66 8.15
C THR A 96 -7.16 7.43 6.96
N HIS A 97 -8.41 7.89 7.09
CA HIS A 97 -9.09 8.67 6.05
C HIS A 97 -9.66 9.92 6.70
N ASP A 98 -9.37 11.07 6.14
CA ASP A 98 -9.87 12.32 6.66
C ASP A 98 -9.86 13.40 5.57
N GLY A 99 -10.90 14.22 5.55
CA GLY A 99 -10.96 15.38 4.66
C GLY A 99 -10.81 15.06 3.18
N GLY A 100 -11.25 13.87 2.75
CA GLY A 100 -11.12 13.48 1.35
C GLY A 100 -9.76 12.87 0.99
N PHE A 101 -8.94 12.58 1.99
CA PHE A 101 -7.61 12.00 1.80
C PHE A 101 -7.48 10.65 2.52
N ALA A 102 -6.64 9.78 1.95
CA ALA A 102 -6.16 8.59 2.64
C ALA A 102 -4.72 8.87 3.06
N ILE A 103 -4.41 8.54 4.30
CA ILE A 103 -3.09 8.78 4.89
C ILE A 103 -2.59 7.47 5.46
N ALA A 104 -1.36 7.11 5.14
CA ALA A 104 -0.74 5.91 5.68
C ALA A 104 0.61 6.25 6.28
N VAL A 105 0.92 5.58 7.39
CA VAL A 105 2.21 5.68 8.06
C VAL A 105 2.77 4.27 8.17
N VAL A 106 4.01 4.09 7.75
CA VAL A 106 4.71 2.80 7.83
C VAL A 106 5.98 2.99 8.62
N VAL A 107 6.18 2.12 9.59
CA VAL A 107 7.40 2.11 10.42
C VAL A 107 8.00 0.71 10.38
N ASN A 108 9.25 0.63 9.98
CA ASN A 108 9.98 -0.63 9.91
C ASN A 108 11.06 -0.68 10.99
N SER A 109 11.21 -1.84 11.64
CA SER A 109 12.41 -2.11 12.40
C SER A 109 13.35 -2.94 11.53
N LEU A 110 14.64 -2.72 11.67
CA LEU A 110 15.64 -3.39 10.85
C LEU A 110 16.45 -4.39 11.67
N LYS A 111 16.97 -5.38 10.99
CA LYS A 111 17.90 -6.34 11.61
C LYS A 111 19.24 -5.65 11.82
N LYS A 112 19.87 -5.94 12.91
CA LYS A 112 21.20 -5.43 13.20
C LYS A 112 22.28 -6.19 12.45
#